data_406eb21e4790edd7f8b98d09e3087f21
#
_entry.id   406eb21e4790edd7f8b98d09e3087f21
#
_cell.length_a   1.000
_cell.length_b   1.000
_cell.length_c   1.000
_cell.angle_alpha   90.00
_cell.angle_beta   90.00
_cell.angle_gamma   90.00
#
_symmetry.space_group_name_H-M   'P 1'
#
loop_
_entity.id
_entity.type
_entity.pdbx_description
1 polymer ?
#
loop_
_entity_poly.entity_id
_entity_poly.type
_entity_poly.pdbx_seq_one_letter_code
_entity_poly.pdbx_strand_id
1 'polypeptide(L)'
;MRVTEVFDKRKMHKRLIMMLLIAAVMVLGITGCGKKKDSGSNGKIDIVCTIFPEYDWVKEIIKGEEDNFNLTMLMANGADLHNFQPTADDILTISKCDIFIYVGGESDKWVHDALKEAVNKDMIVINLMDVLGDRAKEEELVEGMQGEDEHEHHHDDEDDDDHDHEDADEDEHEHHDDEEEEPEYDEHIWLSVKNAEILAEYIEGKISSLDKDEKRVETYKKNLENYKAKLDGLDKQYEEAVKAAGKNTIVFGDRFPFRYLVDDYNIKYYAAFIGCSAETEASFETITFLAGKVDELSLQTVLTIETSDKQIANTVISNTKDKNQKILTLDSMQAVTAKEADGGKNYYDIMATNLEVLKEALK
;
A
#
# COMPACT_ATOMS: atom_id res chain seq x y z
N MET A 1 42.98 -80.59 -21.75
CA MET A 1 43.34 -79.22 -21.43
C MET A 1 42.78 -78.24 -22.48
N ARG A 2 41.45 -78.34 -22.81
CA ARG A 2 40.77 -77.45 -23.76
C ARG A 2 39.32 -77.05 -23.37
N VAL A 3 38.78 -77.58 -22.25
CA VAL A 3 37.42 -77.27 -21.89
C VAL A 3 37.29 -76.16 -20.84
N THR A 4 38.32 -75.89 -20.07
CA THR A 4 38.34 -74.85 -19.01
C THR A 4 38.49 -73.43 -19.58
N GLU A 5 39.18 -73.25 -20.71
CA GLU A 5 39.34 -71.91 -21.30
C GLU A 5 38.07 -71.37 -21.97
N VAL A 6 37.20 -72.22 -22.49
CA VAL A 6 35.96 -71.81 -23.16
C VAL A 6 34.91 -71.33 -22.15
N PHE A 7 34.90 -71.92 -20.93
CA PHE A 7 33.99 -71.54 -19.85
C PHE A 7 34.35 -70.19 -19.25
N ASP A 8 35.63 -69.84 -19.22
CA ASP A 8 36.08 -68.59 -18.63
C ASP A 8 35.82 -67.40 -19.55
N LYS A 9 36.00 -67.55 -20.88
CA LYS A 9 35.66 -66.54 -21.89
C LYS A 9 34.14 -66.24 -21.88
N ARG A 10 33.25 -67.21 -21.70
CA ARG A 10 31.82 -66.98 -21.62
C ARG A 10 31.38 -66.21 -20.33
N LYS A 11 32.03 -66.46 -19.21
CA LYS A 11 31.81 -65.74 -17.96
C LYS A 11 32.30 -64.28 -18.09
N MET A 12 33.44 -64.10 -18.76
CA MET A 12 34.00 -62.75 -18.97
C MET A 12 33.13 -61.94 -19.93
N HIS A 13 32.60 -62.51 -21.01
CA HIS A 13 31.66 -61.84 -21.90
C HIS A 13 30.34 -61.48 -21.24
N LYS A 14 29.78 -62.34 -20.37
CA LYS A 14 28.55 -62.05 -19.60
C LYS A 14 28.79 -60.92 -18.60
N ARG A 15 29.96 -60.86 -17.94
CA ARG A 15 30.32 -59.78 -17.03
C ARG A 15 30.51 -58.44 -17.78
N LEU A 16 31.13 -58.47 -18.99
CA LEU A 16 31.32 -57.30 -19.81
C LEU A 16 30.00 -56.78 -20.34
N ILE A 17 29.07 -57.63 -20.77
CA ILE A 17 27.71 -57.28 -21.21
C ILE A 17 26.91 -56.71 -20.05
N MET A 18 27.03 -57.29 -18.85
CA MET A 18 26.36 -56.79 -17.65
C MET A 18 26.90 -55.42 -17.20
N MET A 19 28.21 -55.19 -17.29
CA MET A 19 28.79 -53.86 -17.04
C MET A 19 28.38 -52.82 -18.08
N LEU A 20 28.28 -53.19 -19.35
CA LEU A 20 27.80 -52.29 -20.42
C LEU A 20 26.28 -51.96 -20.24
N LEU A 21 25.47 -52.92 -19.79
CA LEU A 21 24.05 -52.68 -19.45
C LEU A 21 23.90 -51.77 -18.24
N ILE A 22 24.74 -51.94 -17.21
CA ILE A 22 24.74 -51.06 -16.02
C ILE A 22 25.19 -49.64 -16.40
N ALA A 23 26.20 -49.51 -17.25
CA ALA A 23 26.67 -48.20 -17.79
C ALA A 23 25.59 -47.51 -18.65
N ALA A 24 24.83 -48.27 -19.47
CA ALA A 24 23.73 -47.76 -20.28
C ALA A 24 22.55 -47.28 -19.43
N VAL A 25 22.25 -47.96 -18.31
CA VAL A 25 21.21 -47.54 -17.34
C VAL A 25 21.65 -46.30 -16.57
N MET A 26 22.95 -46.14 -16.26
CA MET A 26 23.44 -44.91 -15.62
C MET A 26 23.44 -43.69 -16.56
N VAL A 27 23.61 -43.86 -17.85
CA VAL A 27 23.55 -42.78 -18.83
C VAL A 27 22.10 -42.32 -19.11
N LEU A 28 21.12 -43.20 -18.96
CA LEU A 28 19.69 -42.86 -19.06
C LEU A 28 19.13 -42.19 -17.80
N GLY A 29 19.85 -42.19 -16.68
CA GLY A 29 19.44 -41.57 -15.41
C GLY A 29 19.86 -40.12 -15.23
N ILE A 30 20.61 -39.50 -16.22
CA ILE A 30 21.08 -38.12 -16.14
C ILE A 30 20.31 -37.20 -17.12
N THR A 31 19.20 -37.65 -17.68
CA THR A 31 18.20 -36.69 -18.14
C THR A 31 17.49 -36.21 -16.87
N GLY A 32 18.10 -35.25 -16.17
CA GLY A 32 17.48 -34.52 -15.11
C GLY A 32 16.16 -33.96 -15.64
N CYS A 33 15.05 -34.53 -15.19
CA CYS A 33 13.82 -33.78 -15.11
C CYS A 33 14.15 -32.51 -14.29
N GLY A 34 14.49 -31.42 -14.98
CA GLY A 34 14.17 -30.12 -14.45
C GLY A 34 12.69 -30.23 -14.10
N LYS A 35 12.36 -30.20 -12.81
CA LYS A 35 10.99 -29.97 -12.38
C LYS A 35 10.57 -28.71 -13.14
N LYS A 36 9.74 -28.85 -14.18
CA LYS A 36 8.88 -27.77 -14.58
C LYS A 36 8.17 -27.40 -13.30
N LYS A 37 8.39 -26.15 -12.84
CA LYS A 37 7.46 -25.55 -11.90
C LYS A 37 6.08 -25.76 -12.53
N ASP A 38 5.24 -26.60 -11.92
CA ASP A 38 3.80 -26.43 -12.05
C ASP A 38 3.49 -25.15 -11.26
N SER A 39 3.75 -24.00 -11.88
CA SER A 39 3.01 -22.80 -11.58
C SER A 39 1.59 -23.13 -12.04
N GLY A 40 0.63 -23.09 -11.14
CA GLY A 40 -0.79 -23.35 -11.44
C GLY A 40 -1.39 -22.29 -12.39
N SER A 41 -0.58 -21.41 -12.95
CA SER A 41 -0.91 -20.44 -13.98
C SER A 41 -0.60 -21.02 -15.35
N ASN A 42 -1.44 -20.80 -16.32
CA ASN A 42 -1.33 -21.21 -17.74
C ASN A 42 -0.07 -20.62 -18.46
N GLY A 43 1.05 -20.46 -17.76
CA GLY A 43 2.27 -19.83 -18.24
C GLY A 43 2.27 -18.30 -18.10
N LYS A 44 1.29 -17.74 -17.43
CA LYS A 44 1.19 -16.31 -17.08
C LYS A 44 1.90 -16.03 -15.76
N ILE A 45 2.26 -14.77 -15.55
CA ILE A 45 2.77 -14.26 -14.26
C ILE A 45 1.58 -13.80 -13.43
N ASP A 46 1.43 -14.35 -12.23
CA ASP A 46 0.35 -14.00 -11.30
C ASP A 46 0.81 -12.87 -10.37
N ILE A 47 0.19 -11.69 -10.49
CA ILE A 47 0.47 -10.51 -9.67
C ILE A 47 -0.76 -10.17 -8.83
N VAL A 48 -0.56 -10.01 -7.52
CA VAL A 48 -1.59 -9.58 -6.58
C VAL A 48 -1.19 -8.24 -5.97
N CYS A 49 -2.09 -7.27 -6.03
CA CYS A 49 -1.96 -5.95 -5.43
C CYS A 49 -3.03 -5.76 -4.37
N THR A 50 -2.73 -5.08 -3.26
CA THR A 50 -3.74 -4.80 -2.23
C THR A 50 -4.70 -3.71 -2.68
N ILE A 51 -4.19 -2.57 -3.15
CA ILE A 51 -4.95 -1.36 -3.46
C ILE A 51 -4.89 -0.96 -4.93
N PHE A 52 -5.76 -0.02 -5.31
CA PHE A 52 -5.88 0.48 -6.68
C PHE A 52 -4.60 1.14 -7.25
N PRO A 53 -3.85 2.01 -6.54
CA PRO A 53 -2.65 2.62 -7.12
C PRO A 53 -1.62 1.61 -7.60
N GLU A 54 -1.35 0.58 -6.80
CA GLU A 54 -0.43 -0.52 -7.15
C GLU A 54 -0.89 -1.26 -8.41
N TYR A 55 -2.19 -1.59 -8.44
CA TYR A 55 -2.83 -2.26 -9.57
C TYR A 55 -2.70 -1.45 -10.86
N ASP A 56 -2.93 -0.13 -10.78
CA ASP A 56 -2.85 0.76 -11.94
C ASP A 56 -1.41 0.94 -12.44
N TRP A 57 -0.44 1.08 -11.53
CA TRP A 57 0.98 1.13 -11.91
C TRP A 57 1.43 -0.14 -12.63
N VAL A 58 1.03 -1.32 -12.14
CA VAL A 58 1.30 -2.58 -12.84
C VAL A 58 0.64 -2.59 -14.21
N LYS A 59 -0.62 -2.15 -14.35
CA LYS A 59 -1.30 -2.05 -15.66
C LYS A 59 -0.55 -1.17 -16.65
N GLU A 60 -0.07 -0.01 -16.22
CA GLU A 60 0.70 0.90 -17.09
C GLU A 60 2.04 0.27 -17.51
N ILE A 61 2.71 -0.47 -16.61
CA ILE A 61 3.97 -1.16 -16.89
C ILE A 61 3.78 -2.28 -17.92
N ILE A 62 2.78 -3.15 -17.73
CA ILE A 62 2.57 -4.33 -18.59
C ILE A 62 1.74 -4.05 -19.85
N LYS A 63 1.42 -2.81 -20.12
CA LYS A 63 0.55 -2.37 -21.23
C LYS A 63 1.00 -2.92 -22.58
N GLY A 64 0.07 -3.58 -23.27
CA GLY A 64 0.32 -4.27 -24.54
C GLY A 64 0.82 -5.71 -24.39
N GLU A 65 1.06 -6.17 -23.17
CA GLU A 65 1.50 -7.52 -22.83
C GLU A 65 0.58 -8.18 -21.77
N GLU A 66 -0.62 -7.65 -21.56
CA GLU A 66 -1.57 -8.04 -20.49
C GLU A 66 -1.94 -9.53 -20.56
N ASP A 67 -1.95 -10.10 -21.77
CA ASP A 67 -2.23 -11.52 -21.99
C ASP A 67 -1.24 -12.47 -21.30
N ASN A 68 -0.08 -11.97 -20.90
CA ASN A 68 0.95 -12.73 -20.20
C ASN A 68 0.83 -12.69 -18.67
N PHE A 69 -0.18 -12.01 -18.14
CA PHE A 69 -0.36 -11.78 -16.71
C PHE A 69 -1.78 -12.17 -16.25
N ASN A 70 -1.87 -12.53 -14.99
CA ASN A 70 -3.11 -12.48 -14.22
C ASN A 70 -2.88 -11.44 -13.12
N LEU A 71 -3.50 -10.28 -13.26
CA LEU A 71 -3.38 -9.18 -12.32
C LEU A 71 -4.65 -9.09 -11.46
N THR A 72 -4.49 -9.14 -10.16
CA THR A 72 -5.59 -9.14 -9.18
C THR A 72 -5.43 -7.96 -8.23
N MET A 73 -6.52 -7.24 -7.96
CA MET A 73 -6.63 -6.24 -6.90
C MET A 73 -7.51 -6.81 -5.78
N LEU A 74 -6.99 -6.89 -4.54
CA LEU A 74 -7.72 -7.45 -3.41
C LEU A 74 -8.88 -6.55 -2.98
N MET A 75 -8.64 -5.25 -2.85
CA MET A 75 -9.66 -4.28 -2.45
C MET A 75 -10.54 -3.84 -3.62
N ALA A 76 -10.95 -4.81 -4.45
CA ALA A 76 -11.69 -4.59 -5.70
C ALA A 76 -13.06 -3.92 -5.53
N ASN A 77 -13.61 -3.93 -4.31
CA ASN A 77 -14.93 -3.37 -3.98
C ASN A 77 -14.86 -1.92 -3.42
N GLY A 78 -13.69 -1.28 -3.46
CA GLY A 78 -13.49 0.05 -2.88
C GLY A 78 -13.51 0.04 -1.35
N ALA A 79 -13.04 -1.04 -0.75
CA ALA A 79 -12.80 -1.09 0.69
C ALA A 79 -11.64 -0.17 1.06
N ASP A 80 -11.79 0.52 2.18
CA ASP A 80 -10.72 1.31 2.76
C ASP A 80 -9.62 0.41 3.32
N LEU A 81 -8.34 0.77 3.09
CA LEU A 81 -7.17 0.03 3.54
C LEU A 81 -7.22 -0.28 5.05
N HIS A 82 -7.58 0.70 5.86
CA HIS A 82 -7.62 0.60 7.32
C HIS A 82 -8.70 -0.34 7.88
N ASN A 83 -9.70 -0.68 7.06
CA ASN A 83 -10.79 -1.58 7.44
C ASN A 83 -10.74 -2.92 6.70
N PHE A 84 -9.71 -3.14 5.89
CA PHE A 84 -9.64 -4.35 5.09
C PHE A 84 -9.27 -5.58 5.93
N GLN A 85 -10.06 -6.64 5.75
CA GLN A 85 -9.79 -7.96 6.31
C GLN A 85 -9.78 -8.98 5.18
N PRO A 86 -8.66 -9.68 4.92
CA PRO A 86 -8.58 -10.64 3.83
C PRO A 86 -9.51 -11.82 4.06
N THR A 87 -10.16 -12.26 3.00
CA THR A 87 -10.92 -13.52 3.02
C THR A 87 -10.01 -14.73 2.85
N ALA A 88 -10.52 -15.94 3.10
CA ALA A 88 -9.77 -17.18 2.85
C ALA A 88 -9.37 -17.32 1.36
N ASP A 89 -10.19 -16.81 0.44
CA ASP A 89 -9.90 -16.84 -1.01
C ASP A 89 -8.79 -15.83 -1.36
N ASP A 90 -8.72 -14.68 -0.70
CA ASP A 90 -7.62 -13.72 -0.85
C ASP A 90 -6.29 -14.34 -0.39
N ILE A 91 -6.27 -14.96 0.80
CA ILE A 91 -5.09 -15.65 1.31
C ILE A 91 -4.64 -16.77 0.35
N LEU A 92 -5.59 -17.54 -0.21
CA LEU A 92 -5.29 -18.57 -1.17
C LEU A 92 -4.71 -18.01 -2.48
N THR A 93 -5.19 -16.86 -2.92
CA THR A 93 -4.72 -16.16 -4.12
C THR A 93 -3.29 -15.64 -3.89
N ILE A 94 -3.05 -14.94 -2.78
CA ILE A 94 -1.72 -14.48 -2.37
C ILE A 94 -0.75 -15.65 -2.27
N SER A 95 -1.14 -16.75 -1.63
CA SER A 95 -0.24 -17.88 -1.36
C SER A 95 0.39 -18.50 -2.61
N LYS A 96 -0.21 -18.28 -3.78
CA LYS A 96 0.18 -18.90 -5.07
C LYS A 96 0.80 -17.92 -6.06
N CYS A 97 0.64 -16.61 -5.86
CA CYS A 97 1.07 -15.61 -6.83
C CYS A 97 2.60 -15.60 -7.01
N ASP A 98 3.06 -14.99 -8.09
CA ASP A 98 4.47 -14.80 -8.39
C ASP A 98 5.00 -13.49 -7.80
N ILE A 99 4.16 -12.45 -7.76
CA ILE A 99 4.44 -11.16 -7.12
C ILE A 99 3.26 -10.78 -6.24
N PHE A 100 3.54 -10.41 -4.99
CA PHE A 100 2.58 -9.81 -4.07
C PHE A 100 3.06 -8.39 -3.71
N ILE A 101 2.21 -7.39 -3.93
CA ILE A 101 2.48 -5.98 -3.69
C ILE A 101 1.49 -5.48 -2.64
N TYR A 102 2.00 -4.81 -1.60
CA TYR A 102 1.20 -4.24 -0.53
C TYR A 102 1.86 -2.98 0.01
N VAL A 103 1.08 -2.14 0.70
CA VAL A 103 1.57 -0.84 1.19
C VAL A 103 2.59 -1.01 2.31
N GLY A 104 2.27 -1.80 3.31
CA GLY A 104 2.97 -1.88 4.59
C GLY A 104 2.26 -1.08 5.68
N GLY A 105 2.88 -0.97 6.85
CA GLY A 105 2.31 -0.27 8.00
C GLY A 105 1.34 -1.11 8.82
N GLU A 106 0.55 -0.41 9.67
CA GLU A 106 -0.37 -1.02 10.63
C GLU A 106 -1.51 -1.79 9.93
N SER A 107 -2.09 -1.20 8.89
CA SER A 107 -3.21 -1.78 8.16
C SER A 107 -2.87 -3.09 7.47
N ASP A 108 -1.59 -3.32 7.18
CA ASP A 108 -1.10 -4.52 6.52
C ASP A 108 -0.42 -5.54 7.47
N LYS A 109 -0.57 -5.41 8.80
CA LYS A 109 -0.02 -6.39 9.77
C LYS A 109 -0.46 -7.83 9.49
N TRP A 110 -1.66 -8.02 8.97
CA TRP A 110 -2.21 -9.32 8.56
C TRP A 110 -1.34 -10.03 7.49
N VAL A 111 -0.57 -9.27 6.69
CA VAL A 111 0.28 -9.81 5.62
C VAL A 111 1.33 -10.78 6.18
N HIS A 112 1.88 -10.50 7.36
CA HIS A 112 2.85 -11.38 8.00
C HIS A 112 2.31 -12.82 8.19
N ASP A 113 1.06 -12.95 8.61
CA ASP A 113 0.43 -14.25 8.80
C ASP A 113 0.04 -14.88 7.45
N ALA A 114 -0.46 -14.10 6.50
CA ALA A 114 -0.77 -14.59 5.16
C ALA A 114 0.47 -15.19 4.46
N LEU A 115 1.63 -14.58 4.62
CA LEU A 115 2.89 -15.06 4.02
C LEU A 115 3.42 -16.36 4.63
N LYS A 116 3.08 -16.67 5.88
CA LYS A 116 3.41 -17.98 6.48
C LYS A 116 2.75 -19.13 5.72
N GLU A 117 1.56 -18.92 5.19
CA GLU A 117 0.76 -19.88 4.42
C GLU A 117 1.14 -19.91 2.93
N ALA A 118 2.14 -19.15 2.49
CA ALA A 118 2.54 -19.08 1.10
C ALA A 118 2.97 -20.46 0.56
N VAL A 119 2.29 -20.91 -0.51
CA VAL A 119 2.61 -22.15 -1.24
C VAL A 119 3.78 -21.92 -2.20
N ASN A 120 3.77 -20.76 -2.90
CA ASN A 120 4.89 -20.36 -3.75
C ASN A 120 6.02 -19.78 -2.91
N LYS A 121 7.05 -20.56 -2.64
CA LYS A 121 8.22 -20.12 -1.84
C LYS A 121 9.20 -19.22 -2.59
N ASP A 122 9.03 -19.09 -3.91
CA ASP A 122 9.82 -18.20 -4.76
C ASP A 122 9.06 -16.89 -5.08
N MET A 123 7.93 -16.64 -4.41
CA MET A 123 7.14 -15.42 -4.57
C MET A 123 7.99 -14.19 -4.24
N ILE A 124 7.91 -13.17 -5.09
CA ILE A 124 8.47 -11.85 -4.82
C ILE A 124 7.44 -11.08 -4.00
N VAL A 125 7.83 -10.67 -2.80
CA VAL A 125 7.01 -9.84 -1.91
C VAL A 125 7.54 -8.42 -1.94
N ILE A 126 6.68 -7.45 -2.17
CA ILE A 126 7.02 -6.03 -2.25
C ILE A 126 6.21 -5.27 -1.19
N ASN A 127 6.88 -4.86 -0.12
CA ASN A 127 6.38 -3.86 0.83
C ASN A 127 6.78 -2.49 0.30
N LEU A 128 5.82 -1.65 -0.05
CA LEU A 128 6.09 -0.35 -0.68
C LEU A 128 6.70 0.64 0.30
N MET A 129 6.34 0.60 1.57
CA MET A 129 6.97 1.46 2.59
C MET A 129 8.44 1.10 2.79
N ASP A 130 8.79 -0.19 2.78
CA ASP A 130 10.19 -0.64 2.83
C ASP A 130 10.99 -0.15 1.61
N VAL A 131 10.36 -0.13 0.44
CA VAL A 131 10.99 0.39 -0.79
C VAL A 131 11.31 1.88 -0.67
N LEU A 132 10.43 2.65 -0.02
CA LEU A 132 10.64 4.08 0.20
C LEU A 132 11.66 4.38 1.31
N GLY A 133 11.81 3.48 2.29
CA GLY A 133 12.72 3.65 3.41
C GLY A 133 12.58 5.01 4.08
N ASP A 134 13.66 5.78 4.18
CA ASP A 134 13.70 7.11 4.83
C ASP A 134 12.70 8.14 4.24
N ARG A 135 11.99 7.83 3.19
CA ARG A 135 10.91 8.66 2.65
C ARG A 135 9.56 8.40 3.31
N ALA A 136 9.41 7.26 3.97
CA ALA A 136 8.23 7.00 4.79
C ALA A 136 8.18 8.04 5.91
N LYS A 137 6.99 8.58 6.18
CA LYS A 137 6.77 9.65 7.16
C LYS A 137 5.94 9.13 8.30
N GLU A 138 6.36 9.46 9.50
CA GLU A 138 5.54 9.22 10.69
C GLU A 138 4.23 10.03 10.58
N GLU A 139 3.17 9.53 11.15
CA GLU A 139 1.93 10.30 11.30
C GLU A 139 2.20 11.61 12.05
N GLU A 140 1.48 12.65 11.70
CA GLU A 140 1.65 13.96 12.31
C GLU A 140 0.30 14.48 12.82
N LEU A 141 0.24 14.70 14.12
CA LEU A 141 -0.87 15.40 14.72
C LEU A 141 -0.60 16.91 14.65
N VAL A 142 -1.30 17.62 13.75
CA VAL A 142 -1.17 19.09 13.64
C VAL A 142 -2.12 19.79 14.61
N GLU A 143 -1.82 21.08 14.91
CA GLU A 143 -2.63 21.92 15.81
C GLU A 143 -4.12 21.86 15.48
N GLY A 144 -4.96 21.51 16.45
CA GLY A 144 -6.40 21.44 16.35
C GLY A 144 -6.97 20.16 15.75
N MET A 145 -6.12 19.21 15.38
CA MET A 145 -6.55 17.84 15.08
C MET A 145 -6.98 17.12 16.35
N GLN A 146 -7.99 16.29 16.21
CA GLN A 146 -8.39 15.35 17.26
C GLN A 146 -7.52 14.10 17.16
N GLY A 147 -6.85 13.72 18.27
CA GLY A 147 -6.11 12.46 18.40
C GLY A 147 -7.04 11.33 18.84
N GLU A 148 -6.60 10.09 18.64
CA GLU A 148 -7.41 8.90 18.98
C GLU A 148 -7.61 8.72 20.50
N ASP A 149 -6.80 9.35 21.37
CA ASP A 149 -6.76 9.14 22.84
C ASP A 149 -7.38 10.25 23.67
N GLU A 150 -8.13 11.21 23.10
CA GLU A 150 -8.81 12.25 23.89
C GLU A 150 -10.16 11.81 24.48
N HIS A 151 -10.25 10.59 25.02
CA HIS A 151 -11.25 10.28 26.03
C HIS A 151 -10.77 10.78 27.40
N GLU A 152 -10.91 12.08 27.64
CA GLU A 152 -10.79 12.61 29.00
C GLU A 152 -11.75 11.86 29.91
N HIS A 153 -11.22 11.02 30.79
CA HIS A 153 -11.93 10.58 31.97
C HIS A 153 -12.15 11.80 32.86
N HIS A 154 -13.29 12.48 32.68
CA HIS A 154 -13.82 13.35 33.73
C HIS A 154 -14.05 12.48 34.96
N HIS A 155 -13.09 12.49 35.86
CA HIS A 155 -13.35 12.16 37.25
C HIS A 155 -14.15 13.31 37.83
N ASP A 156 -15.47 13.16 37.88
CA ASP A 156 -16.30 13.92 38.81
C ASP A 156 -15.85 13.51 40.21
N ASP A 157 -15.06 14.36 40.83
CA ASP A 157 -14.79 14.33 42.27
C ASP A 157 -16.09 14.71 43.00
N GLU A 158 -16.91 13.75 43.35
CA GLU A 158 -17.86 13.90 44.44
C GLU A 158 -17.32 13.19 45.66
N ASP A 159 -17.10 14.03 46.65
CA ASP A 159 -16.66 13.74 47.99
C ASP A 159 -17.54 12.71 48.73
N ASP A 160 -16.92 12.11 49.74
CA ASP A 160 -17.41 11.53 51.01
C ASP A 160 -17.45 10.00 51.12
N ASP A 161 -16.62 9.52 51.93
CA ASP A 161 -16.80 8.94 53.28
C ASP A 161 -15.81 7.81 53.62
N ASP A 162 -15.21 8.03 54.80
CA ASP A 162 -14.41 7.13 55.65
C ASP A 162 -14.78 5.65 55.58
N HIS A 163 -13.80 4.80 55.37
CA HIS A 163 -13.68 3.52 56.08
C HIS A 163 -12.22 3.04 56.17
N ASP A 164 -11.70 3.06 57.42
CA ASP A 164 -10.53 2.30 57.90
C ASP A 164 -10.68 0.80 57.62
N HIS A 165 -9.72 0.20 56.99
CA HIS A 165 -9.28 -1.19 57.26
C HIS A 165 -7.82 -1.36 56.97
N GLU A 166 -7.08 -1.68 58.07
CA GLU A 166 -5.75 -2.25 58.08
C GLU A 166 -5.79 -3.65 57.47
N ASP A 167 -4.82 -4.03 56.66
CA ASP A 167 -3.88 -5.11 56.82
C ASP A 167 -3.25 -5.60 55.50
N ALA A 168 -1.96 -5.43 55.42
CA ALA A 168 -0.89 -6.37 55.10
C ALA A 168 -0.86 -7.12 53.75
N ASP A 169 0.29 -6.86 53.06
CA ASP A 169 1.15 -7.75 52.34
C ASP A 169 0.70 -8.27 50.93
N GLU A 170 1.36 -7.82 49.95
CA GLU A 170 2.46 -8.44 49.17
C GLU A 170 2.69 -7.63 47.88
N ASP A 171 3.90 -7.05 47.83
CA ASP A 171 4.45 -6.38 46.64
C ASP A 171 4.64 -7.40 45.50
N GLU A 172 3.77 -7.43 44.55
CA GLU A 172 4.07 -7.84 43.18
C GLU A 172 4.20 -6.58 42.32
N HIS A 173 5.42 -6.06 42.21
CA HIS A 173 5.81 -5.11 41.19
C HIS A 173 5.67 -5.84 39.84
N GLU A 174 4.52 -5.74 39.19
CA GLU A 174 4.46 -5.93 37.76
C GLU A 174 5.33 -4.84 37.12
N HIS A 175 6.47 -5.26 36.61
CA HIS A 175 7.21 -4.46 35.66
C HIS A 175 6.30 -4.24 34.46
N HIS A 176 5.70 -3.06 34.37
CA HIS A 176 5.34 -2.53 33.08
C HIS A 176 6.65 -2.37 32.34
N ASP A 177 6.96 -3.30 31.44
CA ASP A 177 7.89 -3.05 30.35
C ASP A 177 7.25 -1.86 29.62
N ASP A 178 7.87 -0.69 29.70
CA ASP A 178 7.63 0.43 28.81
C ASP A 178 8.09 -0.08 27.43
N GLU A 179 7.21 -0.78 26.73
CA GLU A 179 7.37 -0.99 25.30
C GLU A 179 7.31 0.42 24.70
N GLU A 180 8.47 0.94 24.29
CA GLU A 180 8.53 2.16 23.49
C GLU A 180 7.62 1.91 22.28
N GLU A 181 6.47 2.57 22.21
CA GLU A 181 5.55 2.48 21.08
C GLU A 181 6.35 2.87 19.83
N GLU A 182 6.46 1.93 18.88
CA GLU A 182 7.11 2.24 17.61
C GLU A 182 6.29 3.33 16.91
N PRO A 183 6.93 4.34 16.31
CA PRO A 183 6.21 5.43 15.67
C PRO A 183 5.32 4.89 14.55
N GLU A 184 4.06 5.28 14.54
CA GLU A 184 3.13 4.97 13.45
C GLU A 184 3.47 5.80 12.21
N TYR A 185 3.49 5.15 11.07
CA TYR A 185 3.78 5.79 9.78
C TYR A 185 2.49 6.04 8.99
N ASP A 186 2.41 7.21 8.35
CA ASP A 186 1.35 7.49 7.38
C ASP A 186 1.48 6.55 6.17
N GLU A 187 0.46 5.74 5.94
CA GLU A 187 0.44 4.69 4.92
C GLU A 187 0.10 5.22 3.52
N HIS A 188 -0.35 6.48 3.40
CA HIS A 188 -0.87 7.06 2.14
C HIS A 188 0.24 7.49 1.17
N ILE A 189 1.30 6.68 1.09
CA ILE A 189 2.53 6.93 0.31
C ILE A 189 2.28 7.17 -1.18
N TRP A 190 1.20 6.60 -1.72
CA TRP A 190 0.83 6.71 -3.14
C TRP A 190 0.33 8.08 -3.54
N LEU A 191 -0.05 8.93 -2.58
CA LEU A 191 -0.53 10.29 -2.85
C LEU A 191 0.59 11.29 -3.17
N SER A 192 1.84 10.86 -3.13
CA SER A 192 3.00 11.56 -3.69
C SER A 192 3.26 11.09 -5.12
N VAL A 193 3.25 12.02 -6.08
CA VAL A 193 3.64 11.73 -7.47
C VAL A 193 5.10 11.29 -7.54
N LYS A 194 5.96 11.86 -6.70
CA LYS A 194 7.40 11.51 -6.62
C LYS A 194 7.62 10.09 -6.10
N ASN A 195 6.85 9.68 -5.09
CA ASN A 195 6.90 8.31 -4.58
C ASN A 195 6.38 7.32 -5.64
N ALA A 196 5.27 7.67 -6.33
CA ALA A 196 4.72 6.83 -7.39
C ALA A 196 5.74 6.49 -8.49
N GLU A 197 6.63 7.44 -8.85
CA GLU A 197 7.70 7.19 -9.81
C GLU A 197 8.71 6.15 -9.31
N ILE A 198 9.13 6.29 -8.04
CA ILE A 198 10.10 5.38 -7.40
C ILE A 198 9.50 3.98 -7.30
N LEU A 199 8.25 3.89 -6.84
CA LEU A 199 7.55 2.64 -6.62
C LEU A 199 7.27 1.91 -7.94
N ALA A 200 6.80 2.63 -8.97
CA ALA A 200 6.59 2.06 -10.30
C ALA A 200 7.90 1.54 -10.92
N GLU A 201 9.03 2.23 -10.74
CA GLU A 201 10.34 1.77 -11.21
C GLU A 201 10.79 0.49 -10.50
N TYR A 202 10.59 0.43 -9.18
CA TYR A 202 10.92 -0.77 -8.41
C TYR A 202 10.06 -1.97 -8.83
N ILE A 203 8.75 -1.77 -9.01
CA ILE A 203 7.80 -2.79 -9.46
C ILE A 203 8.19 -3.31 -10.84
N GLU A 204 8.49 -2.41 -11.80
CA GLU A 204 8.96 -2.80 -13.14
C GLU A 204 10.18 -3.70 -13.07
N GLY A 205 11.19 -3.33 -12.29
CA GLY A 205 12.40 -4.12 -12.11
C GLY A 205 12.11 -5.54 -11.59
N LYS A 206 11.11 -5.72 -10.72
CA LYS A 206 10.69 -7.04 -10.21
C LYS A 206 9.93 -7.84 -11.26
N ILE A 207 9.02 -7.23 -12.01
CA ILE A 207 8.32 -7.86 -13.13
C ILE A 207 9.34 -8.32 -14.19
N SER A 208 10.26 -7.45 -14.58
CA SER A 208 11.31 -7.76 -15.55
C SER A 208 12.25 -8.88 -15.09
N SER A 209 12.46 -9.04 -13.78
CA SER A 209 13.31 -10.11 -13.24
C SER A 209 12.71 -11.51 -13.38
N LEU A 210 11.38 -11.62 -13.45
CA LEU A 210 10.66 -12.87 -13.62
C LEU A 210 10.47 -13.26 -15.08
N ASP A 211 10.34 -12.27 -15.96
CA ASP A 211 10.07 -12.54 -17.38
C ASP A 211 11.36 -12.87 -18.12
N LYS A 212 11.36 -13.98 -18.86
CA LYS A 212 12.49 -14.45 -19.64
C LYS A 212 12.47 -13.97 -21.10
N ASP A 213 11.39 -13.32 -21.52
CA ASP A 213 11.27 -12.77 -22.86
C ASP A 213 11.84 -11.34 -22.90
N GLU A 214 13.03 -11.19 -23.46
CA GLU A 214 13.72 -9.89 -23.54
C GLU A 214 12.93 -8.81 -24.27
N LYS A 215 12.03 -9.18 -25.21
CA LYS A 215 11.21 -8.20 -25.94
C LYS A 215 10.10 -7.66 -25.06
N ARG A 216 9.48 -8.52 -24.24
CA ARG A 216 8.49 -8.06 -23.27
C ARG A 216 9.12 -7.16 -22.22
N VAL A 217 10.29 -7.57 -21.69
CA VAL A 217 11.06 -6.73 -20.76
C VAL A 217 11.41 -5.36 -21.35
N GLU A 218 11.75 -5.29 -22.65
CA GLU A 218 11.97 -4.00 -23.32
C GLU A 218 10.67 -3.18 -23.40
N THR A 219 9.53 -3.83 -23.62
CA THR A 219 8.21 -3.19 -23.60
C THR A 219 7.89 -2.59 -22.24
N TYR A 220 8.11 -3.34 -21.12
CA TYR A 220 7.87 -2.84 -19.76
C TYR A 220 8.71 -1.62 -19.45
N LYS A 221 10.00 -1.64 -19.74
CA LYS A 221 10.93 -0.51 -19.56
C LYS A 221 10.47 0.73 -20.34
N LYS A 222 10.09 0.54 -21.59
CA LYS A 222 9.58 1.65 -22.41
C LYS A 222 8.26 2.22 -21.88
N ASN A 223 7.37 1.35 -21.39
CA ASN A 223 6.11 1.78 -20.78
C ASN A 223 6.38 2.58 -19.51
N LEU A 224 7.29 2.09 -18.65
CA LEU A 224 7.72 2.82 -17.46
C LEU A 224 8.32 4.19 -17.80
N GLU A 225 9.25 4.27 -18.76
CA GLU A 225 9.82 5.55 -19.19
C GLU A 225 8.74 6.55 -19.62
N ASN A 226 7.77 6.10 -20.41
CA ASN A 226 6.65 6.93 -20.84
C ASN A 226 5.76 7.36 -19.67
N TYR A 227 5.51 6.45 -18.71
CA TYR A 227 4.69 6.74 -17.55
C TYR A 227 5.38 7.73 -16.60
N LYS A 228 6.68 7.51 -16.31
CA LYS A 228 7.50 8.46 -15.53
C LYS A 228 7.52 9.85 -16.16
N ALA A 229 7.67 9.94 -17.49
CA ALA A 229 7.62 11.24 -18.16
C ALA A 229 6.29 11.99 -17.98
N LYS A 230 5.16 11.24 -17.86
CA LYS A 230 3.84 11.84 -17.54
C LYS A 230 3.79 12.31 -16.09
N LEU A 231 4.28 11.49 -15.15
CA LEU A 231 4.32 11.81 -13.73
C LEU A 231 5.22 13.02 -13.47
N ASP A 232 6.43 13.06 -14.04
CA ASP A 232 7.33 14.21 -14.04
C ASP A 232 6.65 15.50 -14.53
N GLY A 233 5.86 15.39 -15.61
CA GLY A 233 5.08 16.50 -16.14
C GLY A 233 4.00 16.98 -15.18
N LEU A 234 3.36 16.06 -14.46
CA LEU A 234 2.35 16.36 -13.47
C LEU A 234 2.96 16.96 -12.20
N ASP A 235 4.08 16.42 -11.72
CA ASP A 235 4.84 16.95 -10.58
C ASP A 235 5.20 18.43 -10.79
N LYS A 236 5.74 18.77 -11.97
CA LYS A 236 6.04 20.15 -12.34
C LYS A 236 4.80 21.05 -12.35
N GLN A 237 3.64 20.53 -12.80
CA GLN A 237 2.40 21.30 -12.78
C GLN A 237 1.91 21.57 -11.35
N TYR A 238 2.09 20.63 -10.41
CA TYR A 238 1.83 20.84 -8.98
C TYR A 238 2.75 21.94 -8.43
N GLU A 239 4.07 21.83 -8.67
CA GLU A 239 5.03 22.85 -8.24
C GLU A 239 4.69 24.25 -8.77
N GLU A 240 4.37 24.37 -10.07
CA GLU A 240 3.99 25.62 -10.70
C GLU A 240 2.68 26.18 -10.13
N ALA A 241 1.70 25.32 -9.89
CA ALA A 241 0.40 25.71 -9.33
C ALA A 241 0.54 26.27 -7.92
N VAL A 242 1.27 25.58 -7.05
CA VAL A 242 1.50 26.02 -5.67
C VAL A 242 2.34 27.29 -5.63
N LYS A 243 3.36 27.40 -6.48
CA LYS A 243 4.20 28.60 -6.58
C LYS A 243 3.44 29.83 -7.07
N ALA A 244 2.45 29.64 -7.94
CA ALA A 244 1.60 30.70 -8.48
C ALA A 244 0.41 31.06 -7.58
N ALA A 245 0.12 30.23 -6.57
CA ALA A 245 -1.03 30.36 -5.68
C ALA A 245 -0.93 31.61 -4.78
N GLY A 246 -2.07 32.18 -4.45
CA GLY A 246 -2.19 33.29 -3.49
C GLY A 246 -2.08 32.85 -2.03
N LYS A 247 -2.32 31.58 -1.76
CA LYS A 247 -2.31 30.93 -0.44
C LYS A 247 -1.48 29.65 -0.48
N ASN A 248 -1.03 29.20 0.68
CA ASN A 248 -0.26 27.96 0.83
C ASN A 248 -0.83 27.05 1.95
N THR A 249 -2.09 27.29 2.32
CA THR A 249 -2.72 26.55 3.43
C THR A 249 -4.10 26.08 3.01
N ILE A 250 -4.42 24.85 3.35
CA ILE A 250 -5.73 24.22 3.13
C ILE A 250 -6.33 23.76 4.46
N VAL A 251 -7.66 23.64 4.50
CA VAL A 251 -8.41 23.11 5.65
C VAL A 251 -9.27 21.94 5.20
N PHE A 252 -9.13 20.81 5.91
CA PHE A 252 -9.95 19.62 5.76
C PHE A 252 -11.00 19.52 6.88
N GLY A 253 -12.26 19.41 6.51
CA GLY A 253 -13.33 19.01 7.40
C GLY A 253 -13.54 17.49 7.33
N ASP A 254 -12.48 16.74 7.53
CA ASP A 254 -12.41 15.29 7.39
C ASP A 254 -11.08 14.76 7.91
N ARG A 255 -10.81 13.42 7.80
CA ARG A 255 -9.48 12.84 7.94
C ARG A 255 -8.56 13.27 6.78
N PHE A 256 -7.26 13.26 7.03
CA PHE A 256 -6.27 13.84 6.13
C PHE A 256 -5.24 12.84 5.61
N PRO A 257 -5.50 12.10 4.54
CA PRO A 257 -4.55 11.14 3.97
C PRO A 257 -3.49 11.77 3.04
N PHE A 258 -3.48 13.10 2.85
CA PHE A 258 -2.66 13.77 1.84
C PHE A 258 -1.31 14.28 2.34
N ARG A 259 -0.79 13.72 3.46
CA ARG A 259 0.48 14.14 4.05
C ARG A 259 1.63 14.21 3.04
N TYR A 260 1.84 13.15 2.27
CA TYR A 260 2.92 13.10 1.28
C TYR A 260 2.73 14.14 0.17
N LEU A 261 1.48 14.34 -0.28
CA LEU A 261 1.17 15.36 -1.30
C LEU A 261 1.52 16.76 -0.81
N VAL A 262 1.09 17.14 0.38
CA VAL A 262 1.33 18.51 0.89
C VAL A 262 2.79 18.76 1.21
N ASP A 263 3.50 17.74 1.70
CA ASP A 263 4.93 17.84 1.98
C ASP A 263 5.77 17.99 0.70
N ASP A 264 5.39 17.30 -0.38
CA ASP A 264 6.09 17.41 -1.67
C ASP A 264 6.12 18.83 -2.21
N TYR A 265 5.07 19.60 -1.92
CA TYR A 265 4.91 20.97 -2.45
C TYR A 265 4.89 22.06 -1.36
N ASN A 266 5.22 21.70 -0.11
CA ASN A 266 5.27 22.63 1.03
C ASN A 266 3.95 23.38 1.26
N ILE A 267 2.83 22.67 1.17
CA ILE A 267 1.49 23.16 1.48
C ILE A 267 1.24 22.92 2.98
N LYS A 268 0.77 23.93 3.70
CA LYS A 268 0.32 23.80 5.09
C LYS A 268 -1.12 23.31 5.12
N TYR A 269 -1.47 22.62 6.20
CA TYR A 269 -2.83 22.08 6.36
C TYR A 269 -3.31 22.13 7.80
N TYR A 270 -4.61 22.10 7.96
CA TYR A 270 -5.33 21.80 9.18
C TYR A 270 -6.44 20.81 8.83
N ALA A 271 -6.71 19.84 9.70
CA ALA A 271 -7.70 18.81 9.43
C ALA A 271 -8.42 18.40 10.72
N ALA A 272 -9.55 17.71 10.58
CA ALA A 272 -10.28 17.20 11.74
C ALA A 272 -9.55 16.02 12.40
N PHE A 273 -9.00 15.12 11.56
CA PHE A 273 -8.34 13.88 12.02
C PHE A 273 -7.11 13.55 11.18
N ILE A 274 -6.24 12.70 11.72
CA ILE A 274 -5.15 12.07 10.97
C ILE A 274 -5.68 11.18 9.83
N GLY A 275 -4.80 10.80 8.90
CA GLY A 275 -5.19 10.06 7.69
C GLY A 275 -5.77 8.69 7.95
N CYS A 276 -5.22 7.98 8.93
CA CYS A 276 -5.59 6.61 9.29
C CYS A 276 -6.74 6.52 10.32
N SER A 277 -7.25 7.66 10.81
CA SER A 277 -8.31 7.68 11.82
C SER A 277 -9.62 7.06 11.34
N ALA A 278 -10.25 6.29 12.22
CA ALA A 278 -11.60 5.74 12.05
C ALA A 278 -12.70 6.69 12.56
N GLU A 279 -12.33 7.84 13.14
CA GLU A 279 -13.25 8.81 13.72
C GLU A 279 -14.19 9.40 12.66
N THR A 280 -15.46 9.53 13.03
CA THR A 280 -16.52 10.07 12.17
C THR A 280 -17.17 11.33 12.72
N GLU A 281 -16.93 11.67 14.01
CA GLU A 281 -17.50 12.81 14.71
C GLU A 281 -16.40 13.68 15.31
N ALA A 282 -16.30 14.92 14.86
CA ALA A 282 -15.32 15.86 15.38
C ALA A 282 -15.85 16.56 16.64
N SER A 283 -14.96 16.81 17.60
CA SER A 283 -15.25 17.56 18.81
C SER A 283 -15.67 18.99 18.49
N PHE A 284 -16.38 19.63 19.42
CA PHE A 284 -16.74 21.04 19.29
C PHE A 284 -15.48 21.93 19.22
N GLU A 285 -14.44 21.57 19.92
CA GLU A 285 -13.16 22.28 19.94
C GLU A 285 -12.50 22.23 18.55
N THR A 286 -12.36 21.03 17.94
CA THR A 286 -11.83 20.83 16.59
C THR A 286 -12.65 21.63 15.56
N ILE A 287 -13.97 21.57 15.59
CA ILE A 287 -14.85 22.33 14.69
C ILE A 287 -14.61 23.84 14.82
N THR A 288 -14.54 24.36 16.05
CA THR A 288 -14.34 25.79 16.32
C THR A 288 -12.97 26.25 15.88
N PHE A 289 -11.94 25.44 16.12
CA PHE A 289 -10.59 25.70 15.69
C PHE A 289 -10.50 25.79 14.16
N LEU A 290 -11.02 24.80 13.43
CA LEU A 290 -11.01 24.77 11.97
C LEU A 290 -11.78 25.95 11.37
N ALA A 291 -12.94 26.27 11.90
CA ALA A 291 -13.71 27.45 11.48
C ALA A 291 -12.92 28.75 11.71
N GLY A 292 -12.24 28.86 12.86
CA GLY A 292 -11.35 29.96 13.19
C GLY A 292 -10.19 30.11 12.18
N LYS A 293 -9.57 28.98 11.78
CA LYS A 293 -8.50 29.00 10.76
C LYS A 293 -9.00 29.37 9.38
N VAL A 294 -10.19 28.91 8.98
CA VAL A 294 -10.85 29.33 7.73
C VAL A 294 -11.04 30.86 7.72
N ASP A 295 -11.51 31.44 8.81
CA ASP A 295 -11.72 32.88 8.94
C ASP A 295 -10.40 33.67 9.00
N GLU A 296 -9.43 33.21 9.80
CA GLU A 296 -8.12 33.84 9.97
C GLU A 296 -7.37 33.96 8.64
N LEU A 297 -7.37 32.86 7.88
CA LEU A 297 -6.68 32.75 6.60
C LEU A 297 -7.54 33.20 5.41
N SER A 298 -8.79 33.59 5.68
CA SER A 298 -9.76 34.01 4.66
C SER A 298 -9.92 32.96 3.55
N LEU A 299 -9.99 31.68 3.92
CA LEU A 299 -10.13 30.58 2.97
C LEU A 299 -11.54 30.56 2.39
N GLN A 300 -11.64 30.27 1.09
CA GLN A 300 -12.92 30.18 0.38
C GLN A 300 -13.43 28.75 0.25
N THR A 301 -12.66 27.80 0.76
CA THR A 301 -12.94 26.37 0.60
C THR A 301 -12.62 25.61 1.88
N VAL A 302 -13.37 24.52 2.10
CA VAL A 302 -13.07 23.44 3.03
C VAL A 302 -13.00 22.16 2.22
N LEU A 303 -11.99 21.35 2.43
CA LEU A 303 -11.75 20.13 1.67
C LEU A 303 -12.28 18.90 2.42
N THR A 304 -12.62 17.87 1.65
CA THR A 304 -13.01 16.54 2.14
C THR A 304 -12.39 15.46 1.26
N ILE A 305 -12.42 14.20 1.69
CA ILE A 305 -12.10 13.04 0.85
C ILE A 305 -13.33 12.58 0.03
N GLU A 306 -13.11 11.68 -0.94
CA GLU A 306 -14.15 11.19 -1.85
C GLU A 306 -15.24 10.36 -1.15
N THR A 307 -14.93 9.72 -0.03
CA THR A 307 -15.87 8.91 0.76
C THR A 307 -16.65 9.70 1.80
N SER A 308 -16.38 11.01 1.95
CA SER A 308 -16.95 11.88 2.97
C SER A 308 -18.45 12.09 2.81
N ASP A 309 -19.20 12.04 3.92
CA ASP A 309 -20.59 12.51 3.98
C ASP A 309 -20.71 14.04 4.10
N LYS A 310 -19.56 14.73 4.27
CA LYS A 310 -19.41 16.20 4.37
C LYS A 310 -20.07 16.83 5.61
N GLN A 311 -20.47 16.07 6.60
CA GLN A 311 -21.13 16.62 7.79
C GLN A 311 -20.18 17.53 8.58
N ILE A 312 -18.92 17.09 8.80
CA ILE A 312 -17.91 17.87 9.51
C ILE A 312 -17.61 19.17 8.75
N ALA A 313 -17.35 19.08 7.44
CA ALA A 313 -17.07 20.25 6.60
C ALA A 313 -18.23 21.27 6.62
N ASN A 314 -19.49 20.81 6.55
CA ASN A 314 -20.66 21.67 6.66
C ASN A 314 -20.75 22.32 8.04
N THR A 315 -20.42 21.60 9.11
CA THR A 315 -20.44 22.12 10.48
C THR A 315 -19.35 23.16 10.66
N VAL A 316 -18.13 22.93 10.15
CA VAL A 316 -17.05 23.91 10.13
C VAL A 316 -17.52 25.19 9.43
N ILE A 317 -18.04 25.10 8.21
CA ILE A 317 -18.52 26.25 7.42
C ILE A 317 -19.62 27.00 8.18
N SER A 318 -20.55 26.29 8.81
CA SER A 318 -21.64 26.91 9.57
C SER A 318 -21.16 27.73 10.77
N ASN A 319 -19.94 27.45 11.28
CA ASN A 319 -19.29 28.17 12.37
C ASN A 319 -18.33 29.26 11.92
N THR A 320 -18.08 29.43 10.61
CA THR A 320 -17.32 30.57 10.07
C THR A 320 -18.14 31.85 10.07
N LYS A 321 -17.48 33.01 9.90
CA LYS A 321 -18.16 34.32 9.82
C LYS A 321 -19.03 34.46 8.58
N ASP A 322 -18.50 34.08 7.41
CA ASP A 322 -19.16 34.31 6.11
C ASP A 322 -20.11 33.18 5.73
N LYS A 323 -19.87 31.94 6.21
CA LYS A 323 -20.71 30.75 5.97
C LYS A 323 -20.98 30.43 4.50
N ASN A 324 -20.05 30.79 3.62
CA ASN A 324 -20.22 30.70 2.16
C ASN A 324 -19.09 29.94 1.46
N GLN A 325 -18.21 29.31 2.23
CA GLN A 325 -17.11 28.50 1.70
C GLN A 325 -17.65 27.32 0.88
N LYS A 326 -16.93 26.98 -0.18
CA LYS A 326 -17.25 25.80 -1.00
C LYS A 326 -16.63 24.57 -0.37
N ILE A 327 -17.32 23.43 -0.44
CA ILE A 327 -16.71 22.13 -0.16
C ILE A 327 -16.14 21.60 -1.46
N LEU A 328 -14.83 21.29 -1.46
CA LEU A 328 -14.16 20.62 -2.55
C LEU A 328 -13.68 19.25 -2.09
N THR A 329 -13.52 18.32 -3.01
CA THR A 329 -13.12 16.94 -2.72
C THR A 329 -11.80 16.62 -3.38
N LEU A 330 -10.83 16.15 -2.59
CA LEU A 330 -9.64 15.45 -3.09
C LEU A 330 -9.88 13.95 -3.04
N ASP A 331 -9.52 13.24 -4.10
CA ASP A 331 -9.68 11.79 -4.22
C ASP A 331 -8.42 11.09 -3.69
N SER A 332 -8.56 10.36 -2.58
CA SER A 332 -7.48 9.60 -1.96
C SER A 332 -7.22 8.25 -2.65
N MET A 333 -8.06 7.87 -3.61
CA MET A 333 -8.03 6.60 -4.34
C MET A 333 -8.37 5.36 -3.51
N GLN A 334 -8.74 5.49 -2.24
CA GLN A 334 -9.06 4.36 -1.39
C GLN A 334 -10.37 3.66 -1.79
N ALA A 335 -11.31 4.41 -2.36
CA ALA A 335 -12.63 3.89 -2.74
C ALA A 335 -12.74 3.40 -4.20
N VAL A 336 -11.63 3.34 -4.94
CA VAL A 336 -11.67 2.95 -6.35
C VAL A 336 -11.96 1.46 -6.50
N THR A 337 -13.04 1.13 -7.17
CA THR A 337 -13.43 -0.25 -7.44
C THR A 337 -12.73 -0.82 -8.68
N ALA A 338 -12.61 -2.17 -8.75
CA ALA A 338 -12.11 -2.84 -9.96
C ALA A 338 -12.92 -2.47 -11.21
N LYS A 339 -14.25 -2.31 -11.08
CA LYS A 339 -15.12 -1.91 -12.18
C LYS A 339 -14.79 -0.52 -12.72
N GLU A 340 -14.42 0.43 -11.85
CA GLU A 340 -14.01 1.77 -12.26
C GLU A 340 -12.63 1.74 -12.92
N ALA A 341 -11.71 0.96 -12.39
CA ALA A 341 -10.37 0.74 -12.95
C ALA A 341 -10.45 0.09 -14.35
N ASP A 342 -11.34 -0.89 -14.53
CA ASP A 342 -11.63 -1.50 -15.84
C ASP A 342 -12.34 -0.53 -16.78
N GLY A 343 -13.12 0.40 -16.23
CA GLY A 343 -13.80 1.48 -16.97
C GLY A 343 -12.85 2.60 -17.42
N GLY A 344 -11.56 2.54 -17.05
CA GLY A 344 -10.54 3.49 -17.47
C GLY A 344 -10.16 4.53 -16.42
N LYS A 345 -10.72 4.46 -15.17
CA LYS A 345 -10.24 5.28 -14.05
C LYS A 345 -8.78 4.88 -13.78
N ASN A 346 -7.88 5.85 -13.70
CA ASN A 346 -6.45 5.61 -13.55
C ASN A 346 -5.82 6.62 -12.59
N TYR A 347 -4.68 6.26 -12.04
CA TYR A 347 -3.92 7.04 -11.06
C TYR A 347 -3.61 8.46 -11.56
N TYR A 348 -3.07 8.55 -12.79
CA TYR A 348 -2.65 9.83 -13.37
C TYR A 348 -3.81 10.84 -13.48
N ASP A 349 -4.96 10.40 -13.98
CA ASP A 349 -6.13 11.27 -14.17
C ASP A 349 -6.73 11.71 -12.83
N ILE A 350 -6.70 10.86 -11.81
CA ILE A 350 -7.12 11.22 -10.46
C ILE A 350 -6.19 12.30 -9.88
N MET A 351 -4.88 12.09 -9.95
CA MET A 351 -3.91 13.08 -9.45
C MET A 351 -3.98 14.38 -10.25
N ALA A 352 -4.21 14.33 -11.55
CA ALA A 352 -4.44 15.53 -12.37
C ALA A 352 -5.71 16.28 -11.95
N THR A 353 -6.78 15.55 -11.59
CA THR A 353 -8.01 16.14 -11.05
C THR A 353 -7.77 16.78 -9.69
N ASN A 354 -7.03 16.10 -8.80
CA ASN A 354 -6.64 16.64 -7.50
C ASN A 354 -5.84 17.94 -7.64
N LEU A 355 -4.99 18.05 -8.65
CA LEU A 355 -4.29 19.30 -8.95
C LEU A 355 -5.26 20.46 -9.25
N GLU A 356 -6.30 20.21 -10.04
CA GLU A 356 -7.30 21.27 -10.34
C GLU A 356 -8.09 21.68 -9.09
N VAL A 357 -8.39 20.73 -8.20
CA VAL A 357 -9.00 21.00 -6.91
C VAL A 357 -8.07 21.86 -6.03
N LEU A 358 -6.78 21.54 -5.94
CA LEU A 358 -5.80 22.32 -5.19
C LEU A 358 -5.63 23.73 -5.76
N LYS A 359 -5.62 23.89 -7.09
CA LYS A 359 -5.58 25.22 -7.73
C LYS A 359 -6.76 26.09 -7.32
N GLU A 360 -7.96 25.50 -7.13
CA GLU A 360 -9.12 26.25 -6.64
C GLU A 360 -9.00 26.55 -5.15
N ALA A 361 -8.54 25.57 -4.36
CA ALA A 361 -8.43 25.69 -2.91
C ALA A 361 -7.39 26.74 -2.46
N LEU A 362 -6.32 26.92 -3.23
CA LEU A 362 -5.22 27.84 -2.93
C LEU A 362 -5.37 29.25 -3.55
N LYS A 363 -6.53 29.59 -4.12
CA LYS A 363 -6.86 30.94 -4.56
C LYS A 363 -7.05 31.84 -3.32
#